data_14f8e0baa7f960ea4b32d1663acb8258
#
_entry.id   14f8e0baa7f960ea4b32d1663acb8258
#
_cell.length_a   1.000
_cell.length_b   1.000
_cell.length_c   1.000
_cell.angle_alpha   90.00
_cell.angle_beta   90.00
_cell.angle_gamma   90.00
#
_symmetry.space_group_name_H-M   'P 1'
#
loop_
_entity.id
_entity.type
_entity.pdbx_description
1 polymer ?
#
loop_
_entity_poly.entity_id
_entity_poly.type
_entity_poly.pdbx_seq_one_letter_code
_entity_poly.pdbx_strand_id
1 'polypeptide(L)'
;MAYVATGYGTGRSVSAVKQNIDNYLRYYGRNQLSGFFLDEMGATSQHLAFYKQIYSYIKGLDEELRVIGNPGTLPVADYAGVADVLVTFEGKASDYTRFNPQDGNAWVYAKPNAAQAMLVHNATSCAAMQTAMRAAATARNNTGLVYATDLLYDFATNTGNPWANLPSYWTSLLGTVSALNRGTALPGC
;
A
#
# COMPACT_ATOMS: atom_id res chain seq x y z
N MET A 1 -6.61 11.66 -0.78
CA MET A 1 -5.31 11.22 -1.35
C MET A 1 -5.48 11.05 -2.85
N ALA A 2 -4.51 11.46 -3.66
CA ALA A 2 -4.55 11.39 -5.12
C ALA A 2 -3.71 10.20 -5.64
N TYR A 3 -4.20 9.50 -6.66
CA TYR A 3 -3.52 8.39 -7.30
C TYR A 3 -2.63 8.88 -8.45
N VAL A 4 -1.37 8.43 -8.48
CA VAL A 4 -0.43 8.76 -9.54
C VAL A 4 0.36 7.50 -9.93
N ALA A 5 0.14 6.99 -11.15
CA ALA A 5 0.97 5.93 -11.70
C ALA A 5 2.38 6.45 -12.00
N THR A 6 3.41 5.66 -11.69
CA THR A 6 4.82 6.04 -11.92
C THR A 6 5.50 5.26 -13.05
N GLY A 7 4.81 4.23 -13.58
CA GLY A 7 5.32 3.39 -14.67
C GLY A 7 6.61 2.66 -14.31
N TYR A 8 6.73 2.20 -13.07
CA TYR A 8 7.88 1.47 -12.53
C TYR A 8 9.21 2.25 -12.63
N GLY A 9 9.13 3.60 -12.75
CA GLY A 9 10.29 4.46 -12.91
C GLY A 9 10.92 4.46 -14.31
N THR A 10 10.31 3.78 -15.28
CA THR A 10 10.76 3.69 -16.68
C THR A 10 9.69 4.09 -17.67
N GLY A 11 8.43 3.75 -17.40
CA GLY A 11 7.30 4.03 -18.31
C GLY A 11 6.85 5.50 -18.31
N ARG A 12 7.31 6.29 -17.35
CA ARG A 12 6.98 7.73 -17.24
C ARG A 12 8.20 8.55 -16.83
N SER A 13 8.29 9.77 -17.37
CA SER A 13 9.33 10.71 -16.96
C SER A 13 9.00 11.36 -15.61
N VAL A 14 10.02 11.82 -14.87
CA VAL A 14 9.86 12.61 -13.64
C VAL A 14 8.97 13.82 -13.87
N SER A 15 9.15 14.53 -15.01
CA SER A 15 8.34 15.70 -15.36
C SER A 15 6.86 15.37 -15.55
N ALA A 16 6.55 14.25 -16.20
CA ALA A 16 5.17 13.81 -16.41
C ALA A 16 4.48 13.43 -15.09
N VAL A 17 5.20 12.80 -14.14
CA VAL A 17 4.68 12.51 -12.81
C VAL A 17 4.45 13.77 -11.99
N LYS A 18 5.42 14.71 -12.00
CA LYS A 18 5.26 16.01 -11.34
C LYS A 18 4.07 16.80 -11.90
N GLN A 19 3.88 16.79 -13.20
CA GLN A 19 2.73 17.46 -13.83
C GLN A 19 1.39 16.86 -13.39
N ASN A 20 1.31 15.53 -13.18
CA ASN A 20 0.10 14.91 -12.60
C ASN A 20 -0.15 15.40 -11.18
N ILE A 21 0.89 15.48 -10.35
CA ILE A 21 0.80 16.01 -8.99
C ILE A 21 0.26 17.44 -9.01
N ASP A 22 0.85 18.30 -9.85
CA ASP A 22 0.42 19.71 -10.02
C ASP A 22 -1.02 19.83 -10.50
N ASN A 23 -1.46 18.96 -11.42
CA ASN A 23 -2.84 18.92 -11.90
C ASN A 23 -3.82 18.59 -10.76
N TYR A 24 -3.51 17.62 -9.89
CA TYR A 24 -4.34 17.33 -8.73
C TYR A 24 -4.45 18.53 -7.79
N LEU A 25 -3.32 19.18 -7.48
CA LEU A 25 -3.33 20.37 -6.63
C LEU A 25 -4.09 21.53 -7.26
N ARG A 26 -3.97 21.71 -8.58
CA ARG A 26 -4.70 22.75 -9.32
C ARG A 26 -6.21 22.51 -9.38
N TYR A 27 -6.65 21.26 -9.59
CA TYR A 27 -8.07 20.93 -9.73
C TYR A 27 -8.81 20.82 -8.40
N TYR A 28 -8.17 20.27 -7.38
CA TYR A 28 -8.83 20.00 -6.11
C TYR A 28 -8.42 20.95 -4.99
N GLY A 29 -7.31 21.67 -5.15
CA GLY A 29 -6.73 22.51 -4.11
C GLY A 29 -5.98 21.74 -3.05
N ARG A 30 -4.96 22.38 -2.44
CA ARG A 30 -4.10 21.76 -1.41
C ARG A 30 -4.90 21.22 -0.21
N ASN A 31 -5.89 21.98 0.24
CA ASN A 31 -6.67 21.65 1.44
C ASN A 31 -7.56 20.39 1.30
N GLN A 32 -7.77 19.91 0.09
CA GLN A 32 -8.57 18.70 -0.18
C GLN A 32 -7.70 17.45 -0.33
N LEU A 33 -6.37 17.61 -0.33
CA LEU A 33 -5.44 16.52 -0.56
C LEU A 33 -4.59 16.26 0.68
N SER A 34 -4.69 15.06 1.24
CA SER A 34 -3.83 14.58 2.32
C SER A 34 -2.48 14.03 1.82
N GLY A 35 -2.31 13.85 0.50
CA GLY A 35 -1.10 13.33 -0.10
C GLY A 35 -1.33 12.56 -1.39
N PHE A 36 -0.32 11.77 -1.78
CA PHE A 36 -0.27 11.05 -3.04
C PHE A 36 -0.01 9.55 -2.83
N PHE A 37 -0.75 8.72 -3.56
CA PHE A 37 -0.50 7.30 -3.70
C PHE A 37 0.25 7.10 -5.02
N LEU A 38 1.54 6.79 -4.92
CA LEU A 38 2.44 6.55 -6.06
C LEU A 38 2.40 5.07 -6.40
N ASP A 39 1.62 4.73 -7.40
CA ASP A 39 1.46 3.35 -7.85
C ASP A 39 2.48 2.96 -8.93
N GLU A 40 2.54 1.67 -9.25
CA GLU A 40 3.52 1.10 -10.19
C GLU A 40 4.95 1.51 -9.81
N MET A 41 5.29 1.39 -8.51
CA MET A 41 6.62 1.75 -8.03
C MET A 41 7.60 0.60 -8.29
N GLY A 42 8.79 0.94 -8.82
CA GLY A 42 9.89 -0.03 -8.88
C GLY A 42 10.36 -0.44 -7.48
N ALA A 43 10.97 -1.63 -7.36
CA ALA A 43 11.40 -2.18 -6.07
C ALA A 43 12.93 -2.29 -5.94
N THR A 44 13.69 -2.04 -7.02
CA THR A 44 15.15 -2.20 -7.07
C THR A 44 15.88 -0.86 -6.98
N SER A 45 17.16 -0.87 -6.63
CA SER A 45 17.98 0.34 -6.54
C SER A 45 18.09 1.12 -7.86
N GLN A 46 17.86 0.45 -9.00
CA GLN A 46 17.98 1.05 -10.33
C GLN A 46 17.14 2.33 -10.51
N HIS A 47 15.96 2.39 -9.90
CA HIS A 47 15.03 3.52 -10.07
C HIS A 47 14.92 4.41 -8.83
N LEU A 48 15.74 4.18 -7.82
CA LEU A 48 15.70 4.95 -6.57
C LEU A 48 15.87 6.46 -6.80
N ALA A 49 16.76 6.87 -7.72
CA ALA A 49 16.98 8.28 -8.05
C ALA A 49 15.72 8.95 -8.63
N PHE A 50 14.91 8.22 -9.39
CA PHE A 50 13.62 8.70 -9.89
C PHE A 50 12.67 9.01 -8.72
N TYR A 51 12.52 8.08 -7.78
CA TYR A 51 11.61 8.24 -6.64
C TYR A 51 12.10 9.28 -5.64
N LYS A 52 13.40 9.44 -5.45
CA LYS A 52 13.98 10.55 -4.67
C LYS A 52 13.54 11.91 -5.20
N GLN A 53 13.55 12.09 -6.52
CA GLN A 53 13.13 13.36 -7.14
C GLN A 53 11.63 13.61 -6.97
N ILE A 54 10.79 12.58 -7.05
CA ILE A 54 9.34 12.71 -6.86
C ILE A 54 9.02 13.01 -5.39
N TYR A 55 9.60 12.24 -4.45
CA TYR A 55 9.40 12.43 -3.02
C TYR A 55 9.82 13.83 -2.57
N SER A 56 11.05 14.25 -2.92
CA SER A 56 11.53 15.59 -2.60
C SER A 56 10.67 16.68 -3.20
N TYR A 57 10.12 16.46 -4.41
CA TYR A 57 9.21 17.40 -5.05
C TYR A 57 7.92 17.55 -4.22
N ILE A 58 7.27 16.45 -3.86
CA ILE A 58 6.03 16.47 -3.07
C ILE A 58 6.26 17.15 -1.72
N LYS A 59 7.33 16.77 -1.01
CA LYS A 59 7.69 17.36 0.29
C LYS A 59 8.07 18.85 0.19
N GLY A 60 8.65 19.27 -0.95
CA GLY A 60 8.92 20.67 -1.23
C GLY A 60 7.70 21.53 -1.53
N LEU A 61 6.60 20.91 -1.99
CA LEU A 61 5.30 21.60 -2.14
C LEU A 61 4.63 21.81 -0.77
N ASP A 62 4.66 20.78 0.08
CA ASP A 62 4.19 20.84 1.47
C ASP A 62 4.64 19.57 2.21
N GLU A 63 5.33 19.74 3.35
CA GLU A 63 5.85 18.63 4.16
C GLU A 63 4.76 17.72 4.73
N GLU A 64 3.53 18.22 4.91
CA GLU A 64 2.39 17.45 5.40
C GLU A 64 1.76 16.54 4.34
N LEU A 65 2.06 16.73 3.06
CA LEU A 65 1.59 15.84 1.99
C LEU A 65 2.19 14.45 2.17
N ARG A 66 1.34 13.50 2.53
CA ARG A 66 1.77 12.12 2.75
C ARG A 66 2.05 11.43 1.41
N VAL A 67 3.15 10.69 1.35
CA VAL A 67 3.53 9.88 0.19
C VAL A 67 3.40 8.41 0.54
N ILE A 68 2.49 7.72 -0.12
CA ILE A 68 2.39 6.25 -0.08
C ILE A 68 2.97 5.73 -1.39
N GLY A 69 4.01 4.92 -1.32
CA GLY A 69 4.59 4.26 -2.48
C GLY A 69 4.13 2.81 -2.57
N ASN A 70 3.70 2.38 -3.76
CA ASN A 70 3.26 1.01 -3.99
C ASN A 70 4.19 0.24 -4.95
N PRO A 71 5.23 -0.44 -4.43
CA PRO A 71 5.97 -1.44 -5.20
C PRO A 71 5.26 -2.81 -5.24
N GLY A 72 4.19 -3.02 -4.46
CA GLY A 72 3.47 -4.29 -4.36
C GLY A 72 4.26 -5.44 -3.74
N THR A 73 5.50 -5.20 -3.37
CA THR A 73 6.46 -6.17 -2.83
C THR A 73 7.45 -5.49 -1.89
N LEU A 74 8.31 -6.27 -1.23
CA LEU A 74 9.39 -5.72 -0.41
C LEU A 74 10.47 -5.10 -1.31
N PRO A 75 10.62 -3.77 -1.34
CA PRO A 75 11.68 -3.12 -2.10
C PRO A 75 13.02 -3.18 -1.34
N VAL A 76 14.12 -2.76 -2.01
CA VAL A 76 15.39 -2.53 -1.31
C VAL A 76 15.22 -1.46 -0.22
N ALA A 77 15.98 -1.58 0.88
CA ALA A 77 15.83 -0.77 2.09
C ALA A 77 15.81 0.75 1.85
N ASP A 78 16.51 1.24 0.85
CA ASP A 78 16.61 2.66 0.52
C ASP A 78 15.27 3.30 0.13
N TYR A 79 14.29 2.49 -0.29
CA TYR A 79 12.93 2.99 -0.57
C TYR A 79 12.22 3.52 0.67
N ALA A 80 12.63 3.09 1.85
CA ALA A 80 12.15 3.65 3.12
C ALA A 80 12.52 5.14 3.32
N GLY A 81 13.33 5.72 2.44
CA GLY A 81 13.69 7.15 2.40
C GLY A 81 12.97 7.94 1.29
N VAL A 82 12.07 7.29 0.51
CA VAL A 82 11.38 7.94 -0.63
C VAL A 82 9.85 7.77 -0.58
N ALA A 83 9.33 7.32 0.55
CA ALA A 83 7.90 7.26 0.87
C ALA A 83 7.71 7.35 2.39
N ASP A 84 6.58 7.92 2.82
CA ASP A 84 6.18 7.92 4.23
C ASP A 84 5.56 6.56 4.62
N VAL A 85 4.95 5.89 3.64
CA VAL A 85 4.41 4.52 3.74
C VAL A 85 4.77 3.75 2.50
N LEU A 86 5.16 2.48 2.66
CA LEU A 86 5.37 1.54 1.56
C LEU A 86 4.35 0.42 1.61
N VAL A 87 3.74 0.12 0.46
CA VAL A 87 2.96 -1.10 0.27
C VAL A 87 3.94 -2.25 0.07
N THR A 88 4.22 -2.97 1.15
CA THR A 88 5.23 -4.04 1.18
C THR A 88 4.68 -5.40 0.77
N PHE A 89 3.39 -5.50 0.56
CA PHE A 89 2.70 -6.67 0.00
C PHE A 89 1.45 -6.22 -0.77
N GLU A 90 1.32 -6.67 -1.99
CA GLU A 90 0.08 -6.65 -2.77
C GLU A 90 -0.08 -8.00 -3.45
N GLY A 91 -1.15 -8.74 -3.12
CA GLY A 91 -1.31 -10.08 -3.65
C GLY A 91 -2.50 -10.85 -3.10
N LYS A 92 -2.57 -12.14 -3.49
CA LYS A 92 -3.65 -13.04 -3.08
C LYS A 92 -3.59 -13.36 -1.59
N ALA A 93 -4.74 -13.53 -0.96
CA ALA A 93 -4.86 -13.92 0.45
C ALA A 93 -4.11 -15.24 0.75
N SER A 94 -4.10 -16.19 -0.17
CA SER A 94 -3.34 -17.44 -0.05
C SER A 94 -1.83 -17.23 0.07
N ASP A 95 -1.29 -16.21 -0.60
CA ASP A 95 0.13 -15.90 -0.57
C ASP A 95 0.47 -15.07 0.67
N TYR A 96 -0.47 -14.19 1.07
CA TYR A 96 -0.33 -13.37 2.26
C TYR A 96 -0.15 -14.21 3.55
N THR A 97 -0.82 -15.34 3.66
CA THR A 97 -0.66 -16.24 4.82
C THR A 97 0.76 -16.82 4.94
N ARG A 98 1.50 -16.89 3.83
CA ARG A 98 2.89 -17.36 3.76
C ARG A 98 3.91 -16.22 3.76
N PHE A 99 3.45 -14.98 3.63
CA PHE A 99 4.33 -13.82 3.58
C PHE A 99 5.13 -13.69 4.89
N ASN A 100 6.43 -13.56 4.75
CA ASN A 100 7.35 -13.41 5.87
C ASN A 100 8.42 -12.35 5.55
N PRO A 101 8.25 -11.10 5.99
CA PRO A 101 9.24 -10.06 5.75
C PRO A 101 10.54 -10.25 6.53
N GLN A 102 10.62 -11.16 7.51
CA GLN A 102 11.85 -11.47 8.23
C GLN A 102 12.90 -12.13 7.31
N ASP A 103 12.46 -12.77 6.22
CA ASP A 103 13.35 -13.44 5.28
C ASP A 103 14.13 -12.42 4.42
N GLY A 104 15.26 -11.92 4.94
CA GLY A 104 16.16 -11.01 4.24
C GLY A 104 15.75 -9.53 4.21
N ASN A 105 14.68 -9.14 4.92
CA ASN A 105 14.17 -7.76 4.89
C ASN A 105 14.09 -7.13 6.30
N ALA A 106 15.13 -7.31 7.10
CA ALA A 106 15.20 -6.79 8.48
C ALA A 106 14.95 -5.27 8.59
N TRP A 107 15.15 -4.51 7.49
CA TRP A 107 14.92 -3.07 7.47
C TRP A 107 13.47 -2.68 7.78
N VAL A 108 12.48 -3.54 7.51
CA VAL A 108 11.07 -3.25 7.79
C VAL A 108 10.84 -3.04 9.30
N TYR A 109 11.64 -3.68 10.16
CA TYR A 109 11.51 -3.56 11.62
C TYR A 109 12.24 -2.35 12.19
N ALA A 110 13.06 -1.66 11.40
CA ALA A 110 13.65 -0.38 11.75
C ALA A 110 12.68 0.80 11.55
N LYS A 111 11.50 0.54 10.98
CA LYS A 111 10.43 1.53 10.78
C LYS A 111 9.22 1.18 11.63
N PRO A 112 8.44 2.19 12.07
CA PRO A 112 7.17 1.91 12.76
C PRO A 112 6.20 1.18 11.82
N ASN A 113 5.30 0.38 12.37
CA ASN A 113 4.30 -0.34 11.58
C ASN A 113 3.43 0.58 10.71
N ALA A 114 3.17 1.81 11.17
CA ALA A 114 2.43 2.83 10.42
C ALA A 114 3.13 3.30 9.12
N ALA A 115 4.40 2.94 8.91
CA ALA A 115 5.13 3.19 7.67
C ALA A 115 4.98 2.06 6.64
N GLN A 116 4.14 1.06 6.91
CA GLN A 116 3.94 -0.07 6.03
C GLN A 116 2.46 -0.36 5.82
N ALA A 117 2.11 -0.70 4.58
CA ALA A 117 0.77 -1.07 4.16
C ALA A 117 0.79 -2.42 3.44
N MET A 118 -0.35 -3.12 3.48
CA MET A 118 -0.54 -4.38 2.77
C MET A 118 -1.90 -4.41 2.10
N LEU A 119 -1.92 -4.79 0.83
CA LEU A 119 -3.11 -4.89 0.01
C LEU A 119 -3.35 -6.36 -0.34
N VAL A 120 -4.46 -6.91 0.13
CA VAL A 120 -4.78 -8.34 0.02
C VAL A 120 -6.05 -8.51 -0.80
N HIS A 121 -5.95 -9.21 -1.93
CA HIS A 121 -7.12 -9.53 -2.76
C HIS A 121 -7.42 -11.03 -2.78
N ASN A 122 -8.49 -11.44 -3.43
CA ASN A 122 -8.94 -12.84 -3.48
C ASN A 122 -9.21 -13.45 -2.08
N ALA A 123 -9.55 -12.62 -1.08
CA ALA A 123 -10.02 -13.08 0.22
C ALA A 123 -11.53 -13.36 0.15
N THR A 124 -11.92 -14.43 -0.54
CA THR A 124 -13.27 -14.69 -1.08
C THR A 124 -14.36 -14.93 -0.02
N SER A 125 -14.03 -14.84 1.26
CA SER A 125 -14.99 -14.96 2.35
C SER A 125 -14.61 -14.07 3.53
N CYS A 126 -15.59 -13.75 4.37
CA CYS A 126 -15.35 -13.05 5.62
C CYS A 126 -14.30 -13.77 6.51
N ALA A 127 -14.33 -15.11 6.58
CA ALA A 127 -13.34 -15.88 7.32
C ALA A 127 -11.93 -15.76 6.74
N ALA A 128 -11.80 -15.73 5.40
CA ALA A 128 -10.51 -15.49 4.74
C ALA A 128 -10.00 -14.07 5.01
N MET A 129 -10.87 -13.07 4.96
CA MET A 129 -10.57 -11.69 5.36
C MET A 129 -10.07 -11.63 6.81
N GLN A 130 -10.79 -12.25 7.76
CA GLN A 130 -10.37 -12.26 9.17
C GLN A 130 -9.02 -12.95 9.36
N THR A 131 -8.72 -13.98 8.57
CA THR A 131 -7.41 -14.65 8.60
C THR A 131 -6.30 -13.68 8.14
N ALA A 132 -6.52 -12.93 7.06
CA ALA A 132 -5.58 -11.91 6.59
C ALA A 132 -5.39 -10.79 7.64
N MET A 133 -6.47 -10.31 8.26
CA MET A 133 -6.38 -9.28 9.31
C MET A 133 -5.61 -9.76 10.55
N ARG A 134 -5.83 -11.00 10.99
CA ARG A 134 -5.03 -11.58 12.09
C ARG A 134 -3.55 -11.70 11.73
N ALA A 135 -3.23 -12.10 10.51
CA ALA A 135 -1.83 -12.15 10.04
C ALA A 135 -1.21 -10.76 10.04
N ALA A 136 -1.93 -9.73 9.57
CA ALA A 136 -1.49 -8.35 9.59
C ALA A 136 -1.21 -7.85 11.02
N ALA A 137 -2.02 -8.22 11.99
CA ALA A 137 -1.88 -7.82 13.39
C ALA A 137 -0.68 -8.47 14.11
N THR A 138 0.04 -9.39 13.46
CA THR A 138 1.23 -10.00 14.06
C THR A 138 2.44 -9.09 13.98
N ALA A 139 3.30 -9.14 15.01
CA ALA A 139 4.57 -8.41 15.01
C ALA A 139 5.48 -8.80 13.82
N ARG A 140 5.33 -10.03 13.30
CA ARG A 140 6.06 -10.51 12.12
C ARG A 140 5.84 -9.64 10.90
N ASN A 141 4.60 -9.22 10.65
CA ASN A 141 4.28 -8.44 9.45
C ASN A 141 4.60 -6.95 9.58
N ASN A 142 4.72 -6.46 10.82
CA ASN A 142 5.05 -5.06 11.12
C ASN A 142 4.28 -4.05 10.24
N THR A 143 2.96 -4.26 10.07
CA THR A 143 2.12 -3.35 9.26
C THR A 143 1.09 -2.63 10.12
N GLY A 144 0.88 -1.36 9.83
CA GLY A 144 -0.16 -0.54 10.48
C GLY A 144 -1.34 -0.23 9.57
N LEU A 145 -1.21 -0.49 8.27
CA LEU A 145 -2.26 -0.25 7.28
C LEU A 145 -2.50 -1.54 6.50
N VAL A 146 -3.75 -2.00 6.47
CA VAL A 146 -4.11 -3.20 5.73
C VAL A 146 -5.49 -3.06 5.11
N TYR A 147 -5.63 -3.53 3.89
CA TYR A 147 -6.88 -3.65 3.19
C TYR A 147 -7.02 -5.07 2.64
N ALA A 148 -8.22 -5.66 2.76
CA ALA A 148 -8.53 -6.95 2.15
C ALA A 148 -9.85 -6.89 1.40
N THR A 149 -9.88 -7.54 0.24
CA THR A 149 -11.06 -7.60 -0.63
C THR A 149 -11.33 -9.01 -1.15
N ASP A 150 -12.60 -9.34 -1.31
CA ASP A 150 -13.07 -10.56 -1.97
C ASP A 150 -12.98 -10.47 -3.50
N LEU A 151 -12.79 -9.26 -4.03
CA LEU A 151 -12.64 -9.08 -5.47
C LEU A 151 -11.40 -9.82 -5.98
N LEU A 152 -11.52 -10.34 -7.20
CA LEU A 152 -10.54 -11.24 -7.76
C LEU A 152 -9.59 -10.55 -8.71
N TYR A 153 -8.34 -11.01 -8.71
CA TYR A 153 -7.38 -10.77 -9.76
C TYR A 153 -6.66 -12.09 -10.09
N ASP A 154 -6.56 -12.37 -11.38
CA ASP A 154 -5.78 -13.52 -11.86
C ASP A 154 -4.55 -13.03 -12.64
N PHE A 155 -3.37 -13.26 -12.06
CA PHE A 155 -2.09 -12.90 -12.67
C PHE A 155 -1.78 -13.68 -13.95
N ALA A 156 -2.29 -14.92 -14.08
CA ALA A 156 -1.98 -15.75 -15.24
C ALA A 156 -2.68 -15.23 -16.51
N THR A 157 -3.87 -14.69 -16.35
CA THR A 157 -4.69 -14.17 -17.45
C THR A 157 -4.73 -12.65 -17.50
N ASN A 158 -4.14 -11.99 -16.50
CA ASN A 158 -4.22 -10.54 -16.30
C ASN A 158 -5.65 -10.02 -16.32
N THR A 159 -6.56 -10.70 -15.61
CA THR A 159 -7.98 -10.38 -15.57
C THR A 159 -8.47 -10.09 -14.15
N GLY A 160 -9.53 -9.28 -14.07
CA GLY A 160 -10.11 -8.80 -12.82
C GLY A 160 -9.60 -7.42 -12.44
N ASN A 161 -10.26 -6.81 -11.46
CA ASN A 161 -9.82 -5.57 -10.81
C ASN A 161 -10.23 -5.62 -9.34
N PRO A 162 -9.29 -5.98 -8.44
CA PRO A 162 -9.60 -6.11 -7.03
C PRO A 162 -9.87 -4.76 -6.33
N TRP A 163 -9.64 -3.65 -7.01
CA TRP A 163 -9.79 -2.30 -6.48
C TRP A 163 -11.03 -1.57 -7.01
N ALA A 164 -11.86 -2.24 -7.84
CA ALA A 164 -13.01 -1.61 -8.51
C ALA A 164 -14.12 -1.19 -7.56
N ASN A 165 -14.33 -1.91 -6.45
CA ASN A 165 -15.39 -1.68 -5.48
C ASN A 165 -14.92 -2.01 -4.07
N LEU A 166 -15.69 -1.59 -3.05
CA LEU A 166 -15.52 -2.06 -1.69
C LEU A 166 -15.85 -3.56 -1.61
N PRO A 167 -15.22 -4.33 -0.72
CA PRO A 167 -15.50 -5.75 -0.55
C PRO A 167 -16.93 -5.97 -0.04
N SER A 168 -17.52 -7.11 -0.39
CA SER A 168 -18.89 -7.45 0.05
C SER A 168 -19.04 -7.49 1.58
N TYR A 169 -17.96 -7.79 2.30
CA TYR A 169 -17.89 -7.84 3.77
C TYR A 169 -17.34 -6.55 4.40
N TRP A 170 -17.49 -5.38 3.77
CA TRP A 170 -16.89 -4.12 4.25
C TRP A 170 -17.15 -3.84 5.72
N THR A 171 -18.42 -3.98 6.16
CA THR A 171 -18.80 -3.76 7.57
C THR A 171 -18.08 -4.74 8.51
N SER A 172 -18.01 -6.02 8.14
CA SER A 172 -17.30 -7.05 8.93
C SER A 172 -15.81 -6.80 8.99
N LEU A 173 -15.21 -6.27 7.90
CA LEU A 173 -13.80 -5.87 7.87
C LEU A 173 -13.54 -4.75 8.88
N LEU A 174 -14.33 -3.68 8.86
CA LEU A 174 -14.20 -2.58 9.82
C LEU A 174 -14.37 -3.07 11.27
N GLY A 175 -15.37 -3.93 11.53
CA GLY A 175 -15.59 -4.55 12.83
C GLY A 175 -14.40 -5.42 13.28
N THR A 176 -13.82 -6.19 12.35
CA THR A 176 -12.66 -7.04 12.61
C THR A 176 -11.43 -6.20 12.99
N VAL A 177 -11.12 -5.16 12.21
CA VAL A 177 -10.00 -4.24 12.51
C VAL A 177 -10.20 -3.56 13.86
N SER A 178 -11.43 -3.08 14.14
CA SER A 178 -11.75 -2.47 15.43
C SER A 178 -11.57 -3.44 16.60
N ALA A 179 -11.96 -4.70 16.45
CA ALA A 179 -11.80 -5.73 17.48
C ALA A 179 -10.33 -6.06 17.72
N LEU A 180 -9.55 -6.24 16.65
CA LEU A 180 -8.10 -6.48 16.74
C LEU A 180 -7.37 -5.34 17.47
N ASN A 181 -7.69 -4.10 17.13
CA ASN A 181 -7.08 -2.91 17.76
C ASN A 181 -7.41 -2.79 19.26
N ARG A 182 -8.56 -3.34 19.68
CA ARG A 182 -8.98 -3.33 21.10
C ARG A 182 -8.63 -4.60 21.84
N GLY A 183 -8.10 -5.61 21.17
CA GLY A 183 -7.85 -6.94 21.78
C GLY A 183 -9.12 -7.66 22.21
N THR A 184 -10.26 -7.43 21.52
CA THR A 184 -11.55 -8.06 21.83
C THR A 184 -11.86 -9.22 20.86
N ALA A 185 -12.88 -10.01 21.16
CA ALA A 185 -13.34 -11.08 20.26
C ALA A 185 -13.77 -10.51 18.90
N LEU A 186 -13.43 -11.23 17.84
CA LEU A 186 -13.82 -10.81 16.48
C LEU A 186 -15.33 -10.98 16.30
N PRO A 187 -15.95 -10.12 15.46
CA PRO A 187 -17.36 -10.29 15.10
C PRO A 187 -17.55 -11.61 14.35
N GLY A 188 -18.77 -12.16 14.42
CA GLY A 188 -19.15 -13.28 13.56
C GLY A 188 -19.08 -12.92 12.07
N CYS A 189 -18.77 -13.88 11.27
CA CYS A 189 -18.86 -13.78 9.80
C CYS A 189 -20.27 -14.16 9.31
#